data_bfece0af7719d7bb1e970c18fa2bd043
#
_entry.id   bfece0af7719d7bb1e970c18fa2bd043
#
_cell.length_a   1.000
_cell.length_b   1.000
_cell.length_c   1.000
_cell.angle_alpha   90.00
_cell.angle_beta   90.00
_cell.angle_gamma   90.00
#
_symmetry.space_group_name_H-M   'P 1'
#
loop_
_entity.id
_entity.type
_entity.pdbx_description
1 polymer ?
#
loop_
_entity_poly.entity_id
_entity_poly.type
_entity_poly.pdbx_seq_one_letter_code
_entity_poly.pdbx_strand_id
1 'polypeptide(L)'
;ESYRIAGRYIADMGNGASLTLSAMFENVEYNFENVTNPGAALQAFGFKNTVFNGGTNNTNVSFDRDAWLISGKYAPGGNFDFRFMYAEADDLSMSATGLTTDNSAQTGANTKLVGVFYALGDSTELNVSYIEVDNDKFGSYGTGISALGSGTTNNQVEIVQFGILTM
;
A
#
# COMPACT_ATOMS: atom_id res chain seq x y z
N GLU A 1 13.85 4.62 12.62
CA GLU A 1 13.94 3.14 12.64
C GLU A 1 12.76 2.56 11.87
N SER A 2 12.90 1.33 11.37
CA SER A 2 11.78 0.62 10.76
C SER A 2 11.96 -0.88 10.97
N TYR A 3 10.85 -1.58 11.09
CA TYR A 3 10.86 -3.03 11.12
C TYR A 3 9.71 -3.61 10.32
N ARG A 4 9.90 -4.83 9.83
CA ARG A 4 8.89 -5.58 9.10
C ARG A 4 8.87 -7.01 9.60
N ILE A 5 7.67 -7.51 9.84
CA ILE A 5 7.41 -8.90 10.19
C ILE A 5 6.47 -9.49 9.15
N ALA A 6 6.82 -10.66 8.61
CA ALA A 6 6.00 -11.35 7.64
C ALA A 6 5.92 -12.84 7.94
N GLY A 7 4.77 -13.42 7.64
CA GLY A 7 4.52 -14.84 7.77
C GLY A 7 3.76 -15.39 6.57
N ARG A 8 3.97 -16.68 6.29
CA ARG A 8 3.29 -17.40 5.23
C ARG A 8 2.89 -18.80 5.69
N TYR A 9 1.65 -19.17 5.38
CA TYR A 9 1.11 -20.51 5.61
C TYR A 9 0.71 -21.12 4.28
N ILE A 10 1.05 -22.40 4.08
CA ILE A 10 0.71 -23.17 2.89
C ILE A 10 0.04 -24.46 3.34
N ALA A 11 -1.14 -24.73 2.83
CA ALA A 11 -1.88 -25.98 3.05
C ALA A 11 -2.08 -26.70 1.72
N ASP A 12 -1.70 -27.97 1.68
CA ASP A 12 -2.15 -28.91 0.65
C ASP A 12 -3.55 -29.42 1.05
N MET A 13 -4.51 -29.22 0.18
CA MET A 13 -5.91 -29.61 0.41
C MET A 13 -6.27 -30.93 -0.29
N GLY A 14 -5.28 -31.61 -0.88
CA GLY A 14 -5.45 -32.83 -1.66
C GLY A 14 -5.98 -32.58 -3.08
N ASN A 15 -5.89 -33.60 -3.92
CA ASN A 15 -6.34 -33.55 -5.32
C ASN A 15 -5.71 -32.41 -6.17
N GLY A 16 -4.50 -31.97 -5.80
CA GLY A 16 -3.83 -30.86 -6.46
C GLY A 16 -4.31 -29.47 -6.03
N ALA A 17 -5.24 -29.40 -5.08
CA ALA A 17 -5.69 -28.13 -4.53
C ALA A 17 -4.76 -27.64 -3.42
N SER A 18 -4.54 -26.33 -3.37
CA SER A 18 -3.70 -25.70 -2.34
C SER A 18 -4.24 -24.34 -1.90
N LEU A 19 -3.97 -24.00 -0.65
CA LEU A 19 -4.25 -22.69 -0.07
C LEU A 19 -2.94 -22.07 0.45
N THR A 20 -2.65 -20.86 0.02
CA THR A 20 -1.56 -20.06 0.55
C THR A 20 -2.15 -18.81 1.22
N LEU A 21 -1.77 -18.54 2.46
CA LEU A 21 -2.10 -17.31 3.17
C LEU A 21 -0.81 -16.62 3.56
N SER A 22 -0.76 -15.31 3.47
CA SER A 22 0.37 -14.51 3.90
C SER A 22 -0.13 -13.29 4.66
N ALA A 23 0.65 -12.88 5.66
CA ALA A 23 0.42 -11.65 6.39
C ALA A 23 1.74 -10.92 6.59
N MET A 24 1.68 -9.61 6.60
CA MET A 24 2.83 -8.74 6.86
C MET A 24 2.37 -7.57 7.71
N PHE A 25 3.22 -7.17 8.64
CA PHE A 25 3.12 -5.93 9.37
C PHE A 25 4.43 -5.15 9.20
N GLU A 26 4.33 -3.85 9.04
CA GLU A 26 5.46 -2.95 8.90
C GLU A 26 5.22 -1.70 9.75
N ASN A 27 6.23 -1.31 10.53
CA ASN A 27 6.30 0.01 11.14
C ASN A 27 7.46 0.77 10.49
N VAL A 28 7.21 2.01 10.13
CA VAL A 28 8.20 2.88 9.50
C VAL A 28 8.28 4.16 10.30
N GLU A 29 9.45 4.41 10.89
CA GLU A 29 9.76 5.61 11.65
C GLU A 29 10.90 6.38 10.97
N TYR A 30 10.68 7.67 10.74
CA TYR A 30 11.66 8.58 10.18
C TYR A 30 11.89 9.76 11.12
N ASN A 31 13.16 10.06 11.35
CA ASN A 31 13.58 11.21 12.14
C ASN A 31 14.51 12.07 11.28
N PHE A 32 14.16 13.31 11.09
CA PHE A 32 14.94 14.29 10.35
C PHE A 32 15.34 15.42 11.27
N GLU A 33 16.61 15.78 11.25
CA GLU A 33 17.16 16.89 12.01
C GLU A 33 17.41 18.09 11.11
N ASN A 34 17.17 19.29 11.63
CA ASN A 34 17.49 20.55 10.95
C ASN A 34 16.83 20.71 9.57
N VAL A 35 15.59 20.28 9.42
CA VAL A 35 14.88 20.36 8.14
C VAL A 35 14.50 21.81 7.84
N THR A 36 14.98 22.31 6.69
CA THR A 36 14.73 23.69 6.27
C THR A 36 13.30 23.87 5.73
N ASN A 37 12.67 22.81 5.21
CA ASN A 37 11.30 22.83 4.72
C ASN A 37 10.64 21.47 4.98
N PRO A 38 9.96 21.31 6.13
CA PRO A 38 9.31 20.05 6.48
C PRO A 38 8.30 19.57 5.43
N GLY A 39 7.54 20.48 4.82
CA GLY A 39 6.57 20.13 3.79
C GLY A 39 7.20 19.54 2.53
N ALA A 40 8.38 20.04 2.12
CA ALA A 40 9.09 19.48 0.97
C ALA A 40 9.70 18.11 1.28
N ALA A 41 10.17 17.89 2.51
CA ALA A 41 10.65 16.58 2.94
C ALA A 41 9.53 15.53 2.84
N LEU A 42 8.32 15.86 3.27
CA LEU A 42 7.18 14.97 3.22
C LEU A 42 6.67 14.70 1.79
N GLN A 43 6.80 15.67 0.89
CA GLN A 43 6.50 15.43 -0.54
C GLN A 43 7.37 14.34 -1.14
N ALA A 44 8.60 14.21 -0.73
CA ALA A 44 9.49 13.13 -1.20
C ALA A 44 8.98 11.74 -0.83
N PHE A 45 8.11 11.64 0.18
CA PHE A 45 7.43 10.41 0.61
C PHE A 45 6.01 10.25 0.05
N GLY A 46 5.61 11.09 -0.89
CA GLY A 46 4.30 10.99 -1.55
C GLY A 46 3.17 11.76 -0.87
N PHE A 47 3.45 12.56 0.15
CA PHE A 47 2.44 13.38 0.83
C PHE A 47 2.35 14.77 0.19
N LYS A 48 1.13 15.31 0.13
CA LYS A 48 0.93 16.67 -0.40
C LYS A 48 1.37 17.73 0.61
N ASN A 49 1.87 18.87 0.13
CA ASN A 49 2.22 20.04 0.95
C ASN A 49 1.10 20.53 1.87
N THR A 50 -0.15 20.19 1.55
CA THR A 50 -1.32 20.61 2.34
C THR A 50 -1.52 19.78 3.62
N VAL A 51 -0.78 18.69 3.79
CA VAL A 51 -0.85 17.87 5.01
C VAL A 51 -0.25 18.66 6.18
N PHE A 52 0.82 19.40 5.90
CA PHE A 52 1.52 20.20 6.90
C PHE A 52 1.81 21.59 6.36
N ASN A 53 1.47 22.59 7.14
CA ASN A 53 1.80 23.98 6.84
C ASN A 53 2.46 24.61 8.07
N GLY A 54 3.47 25.43 7.83
CA GLY A 54 4.29 26.02 8.88
C GLY A 54 5.55 25.22 9.15
N GLY A 55 6.22 25.57 10.18
CA GLY A 55 7.53 25.09 10.57
C GLY A 55 8.59 26.17 10.40
N THR A 56 9.41 26.32 11.39
CA THR A 56 10.57 27.20 11.35
C THR A 56 11.75 26.45 10.70
N ASN A 57 12.65 27.17 10.05
CA ASN A 57 13.90 26.61 9.58
C ASN A 57 14.64 25.93 10.74
N ASN A 58 15.27 24.80 10.46
CA ASN A 58 16.01 23.98 11.42
C ASN A 58 15.10 23.29 12.46
N THR A 59 13.98 22.78 12.02
CA THR A 59 13.06 21.99 12.85
C THR A 59 13.40 20.52 12.78
N ASN A 60 13.36 19.83 13.90
CA ASN A 60 13.37 18.37 13.92
C ASN A 60 11.97 17.87 13.61
N VAL A 61 11.89 16.94 12.68
CA VAL A 61 10.63 16.33 12.24
C VAL A 61 10.75 14.81 12.45
N SER A 62 9.83 14.26 13.18
CA SER A 62 9.64 12.81 13.23
C SER A 62 8.27 12.44 12.71
N PHE A 63 8.20 11.33 12.01
CA PHE A 63 6.92 10.71 11.68
C PHE A 63 7.04 9.19 11.69
N ASP A 64 5.97 8.57 12.07
CA ASP A 64 5.82 7.12 12.06
C ASP A 64 4.49 6.72 11.43
N ARG A 65 4.44 5.50 10.94
CA ARG A 65 3.24 4.90 10.38
C ARG A 65 3.33 3.38 10.45
N ASP A 66 2.22 2.79 10.81
CA ASP A 66 1.99 1.37 10.70
C ASP A 66 1.32 1.02 9.37
N ALA A 67 1.64 -0.15 8.87
CA ALA A 67 0.95 -0.73 7.73
C ALA A 67 0.88 -2.25 7.89
N TRP A 68 -0.20 -2.85 7.39
CA TRP A 68 -0.34 -4.28 7.37
C TRP A 68 -0.94 -4.77 6.06
N LEU A 69 -0.68 -6.03 5.76
CA LEU A 69 -1.17 -6.69 4.56
C LEU A 69 -1.54 -8.13 4.90
N ILE A 70 -2.68 -8.55 4.39
CA ILE A 70 -3.03 -9.96 4.27
C ILE A 70 -3.26 -10.30 2.80
N SER A 71 -2.84 -11.49 2.40
CA SER A 71 -3.10 -11.97 1.06
C SER A 71 -3.33 -13.48 1.05
N GLY A 72 -4.01 -13.94 0.03
CA GLY A 72 -4.24 -15.35 -0.15
C GLY A 72 -4.31 -15.75 -1.61
N LYS A 73 -3.95 -17.02 -1.84
CA LYS A 73 -4.09 -17.70 -3.10
C LYS A 73 -4.76 -19.05 -2.85
N TYR A 74 -5.86 -19.30 -3.52
CA TYR A 74 -6.51 -20.60 -3.56
C TYR A 74 -6.41 -21.16 -4.97
N ALA A 75 -5.74 -22.29 -5.11
CA ALA A 75 -5.67 -23.06 -6.34
C ALA A 75 -6.48 -24.35 -6.14
N PRO A 76 -7.65 -24.50 -6.80
CA PRO A 76 -8.52 -25.67 -6.63
C PRO A 76 -8.01 -26.95 -7.30
N GLY A 77 -6.87 -26.85 -7.98
CA GLY A 77 -6.33 -27.85 -8.90
C GLY A 77 -6.59 -27.46 -10.36
N GLY A 78 -5.70 -27.88 -11.26
CA GLY A 78 -5.70 -27.48 -12.66
C GLY A 78 -5.05 -26.10 -12.87
N ASN A 79 -5.53 -25.36 -13.88
CA ASN A 79 -4.85 -24.16 -14.37
C ASN A 79 -5.38 -22.85 -13.77
N PHE A 80 -6.38 -22.90 -12.89
CA PHE A 80 -6.96 -21.70 -12.27
C PHE A 80 -6.43 -21.49 -10.87
N ASP A 81 -6.25 -20.22 -10.50
CA ASP A 81 -6.16 -19.80 -9.11
C ASP A 81 -6.92 -18.50 -8.86
N PHE A 82 -7.32 -18.34 -7.61
CA PHE A 82 -7.99 -17.14 -7.08
C PHE A 82 -7.04 -16.46 -6.12
N ARG A 83 -6.86 -15.15 -6.30
CA ARG A 83 -5.98 -14.37 -5.42
C ARG A 83 -6.74 -13.20 -4.83
N PHE A 84 -6.44 -12.91 -3.58
CA PHE A 84 -6.93 -11.71 -2.90
C PHE A 84 -5.80 -11.06 -2.11
N MET A 85 -5.95 -9.78 -1.89
CA MET A 85 -5.09 -9.00 -1.02
C MET A 85 -5.91 -7.90 -0.37
N TYR A 86 -5.65 -7.65 0.89
CA TYR A 86 -6.05 -6.45 1.58
C TYR A 86 -4.83 -5.86 2.26
N ALA A 87 -4.59 -4.59 2.07
CA ALA A 87 -3.53 -3.84 2.73
C ALA A 87 -4.10 -2.55 3.29
N GLU A 88 -3.61 -2.14 4.43
CA GLU A 88 -3.96 -0.88 5.08
C GLU A 88 -2.70 -0.19 5.57
N ALA A 89 -2.63 1.09 5.32
CA ALA A 89 -1.65 1.98 5.88
C ALA A 89 -2.38 2.96 6.79
N ASP A 90 -2.02 2.96 8.05
CA ASP A 90 -2.59 3.85 9.05
C ASP A 90 -2.26 5.32 8.74
N ASP A 91 -2.91 6.21 9.43
CA ASP A 91 -2.56 7.62 9.42
C ASP A 91 -1.12 7.84 9.86
N LEU A 92 -0.48 8.86 9.32
CA LEU A 92 0.80 9.32 9.83
C LEU A 92 0.63 9.87 11.24
N SER A 93 1.49 9.42 12.15
CA SER A 93 1.76 10.14 13.38
C SER A 93 2.95 11.05 13.17
N MET A 94 2.81 12.33 13.44
CA MET A 94 3.88 13.29 13.19
C MET A 94 4.10 14.23 14.37
N SER A 95 5.37 14.54 14.60
CA SER A 95 5.80 15.54 15.56
C SER A 95 6.80 16.51 14.90
N ALA A 96 6.50 17.79 14.95
CA ALA A 96 7.44 18.83 14.52
C ALA A 96 7.16 20.15 15.25
N THR A 97 8.20 20.92 15.52
CA THR A 97 8.07 22.22 16.21
C THR A 97 7.57 23.28 15.23
N GLY A 98 6.57 24.07 15.65
CA GLY A 98 6.08 25.21 14.88
C GLY A 98 5.14 24.87 13.73
N LEU A 99 4.56 23.68 13.72
CA LEU A 99 3.47 23.36 12.79
C LEU A 99 2.24 24.21 13.10
N THR A 100 1.67 24.81 12.06
CA THR A 100 0.40 25.56 12.14
C THR A 100 -0.79 24.73 11.67
N THR A 101 -0.55 23.68 10.91
CA THR A 101 -1.58 22.75 10.43
C THR A 101 -1.02 21.34 10.48
N ASP A 102 -1.76 20.45 11.12
CA ASP A 102 -1.50 19.03 11.18
C ASP A 102 -2.74 18.29 10.67
N ASN A 103 -2.62 17.67 9.52
CA ASN A 103 -3.65 16.83 8.90
C ASN A 103 -3.18 15.36 8.81
N SER A 104 -2.23 14.98 9.63
CA SER A 104 -1.66 13.62 9.66
C SER A 104 -2.73 12.55 9.88
N ALA A 105 -3.73 12.85 10.72
CA ALA A 105 -4.84 11.96 11.05
C ALA A 105 -5.84 11.69 9.90
N GLN A 106 -5.50 12.01 8.66
CA GLN A 106 -6.32 11.72 7.48
C GLN A 106 -5.43 11.39 6.28
N THR A 107 -4.33 10.68 6.52
CA THR A 107 -3.34 10.33 5.50
C THR A 107 -3.31 8.83 5.19
N GLY A 108 -4.13 8.05 5.87
CA GLY A 108 -4.25 6.62 5.68
C GLY A 108 -4.82 6.23 4.32
N ALA A 109 -4.75 4.95 4.03
CA ALA A 109 -5.41 4.36 2.88
C ALA A 109 -5.54 2.85 3.02
N ASN A 110 -6.51 2.29 2.32
CA ASN A 110 -6.61 0.85 2.15
C ASN A 110 -6.60 0.44 0.68
N THR A 111 -6.15 -0.77 0.43
CA THR A 111 -6.12 -1.36 -0.91
C THR A 111 -6.72 -2.76 -0.86
N LYS A 112 -7.63 -3.03 -1.78
CA LYS A 112 -8.23 -4.34 -1.98
C LYS A 112 -7.91 -4.83 -3.39
N LEU A 113 -7.55 -6.10 -3.50
CA LEU A 113 -7.37 -6.77 -4.76
C LEU A 113 -8.06 -8.13 -4.71
N VAL A 114 -8.82 -8.44 -5.75
CA VAL A 114 -9.32 -9.79 -6.00
C VAL A 114 -9.11 -10.13 -7.48
N GLY A 115 -8.77 -11.36 -7.79
CA GLY A 115 -8.53 -11.74 -9.17
C GLY A 115 -8.60 -13.23 -9.42
N VAL A 116 -8.82 -13.55 -10.69
CA VAL A 116 -8.76 -14.91 -11.23
C VAL A 116 -7.60 -14.96 -12.20
N PHE A 117 -6.83 -16.03 -12.10
CA PHE A 117 -5.60 -16.24 -12.85
C PHE A 117 -5.68 -17.62 -13.53
N TYR A 118 -5.28 -17.68 -14.77
CA TYR A 118 -5.32 -18.89 -15.58
C TYR A 118 -3.96 -19.13 -16.24
N ALA A 119 -3.31 -20.24 -15.86
CA ALA A 119 -2.04 -20.64 -16.47
C ALA A 119 -2.29 -21.23 -17.86
N LEU A 120 -1.73 -20.61 -18.89
CA LEU A 120 -1.71 -21.13 -20.27
C LEU A 120 -0.57 -22.15 -20.48
N GLY A 121 0.39 -22.21 -19.58
CA GLY A 121 1.55 -23.06 -19.58
C GLY A 121 2.53 -22.67 -18.48
N ASP A 122 3.74 -23.19 -18.55
CA ASP A 122 4.74 -22.98 -17.48
C ASP A 122 5.22 -21.52 -17.35
N SER A 123 5.05 -20.72 -18.39
CA SER A 123 5.60 -19.37 -18.46
C SER A 123 4.58 -18.28 -18.82
N THR A 124 3.31 -18.60 -18.96
CA THR A 124 2.30 -17.62 -19.38
C THR A 124 1.03 -17.74 -18.54
N GLU A 125 0.58 -16.64 -18.01
CA GLU A 125 -0.63 -16.53 -17.19
C GLU A 125 -1.54 -15.42 -17.73
N LEU A 126 -2.82 -15.72 -17.89
CA LEU A 126 -3.87 -14.70 -18.09
C LEU A 126 -4.48 -14.34 -16.76
N ASN A 127 -4.83 -13.07 -16.58
CA ASN A 127 -5.52 -12.66 -15.37
C ASN A 127 -6.61 -11.62 -15.65
N VAL A 128 -7.61 -11.65 -14.77
CA VAL A 128 -8.60 -10.60 -14.58
C VAL A 128 -8.60 -10.26 -13.11
N SER A 129 -8.34 -9.01 -12.78
CA SER A 129 -8.33 -8.55 -11.41
C SER A 129 -9.09 -7.24 -11.23
N TYR A 130 -9.69 -7.09 -10.06
CA TYR A 130 -10.26 -5.85 -9.56
C TYR A 130 -9.35 -5.33 -8.45
N ILE A 131 -9.03 -4.06 -8.54
CA ILE A 131 -8.21 -3.34 -7.56
C ILE A 131 -8.99 -2.12 -7.13
N GLU A 132 -9.10 -1.92 -5.83
CA GLU A 132 -9.68 -0.75 -5.20
C GLU A 132 -8.63 -0.13 -4.29
N VAL A 133 -8.40 1.17 -4.40
CA VAL A 133 -7.61 1.96 -3.45
C VAL A 133 -8.51 3.05 -2.91
N ASP A 134 -8.70 3.06 -1.61
CA ASP A 134 -9.47 4.06 -0.89
C ASP A 134 -8.52 4.91 -0.06
N ASN A 135 -8.43 6.18 -0.41
CA ASN A 135 -7.55 7.15 0.24
C ASN A 135 -8.33 8.05 1.18
N ASP A 136 -7.81 8.25 2.36
CA ASP A 136 -8.27 9.29 3.25
C ASP A 136 -8.04 10.69 2.63
N LYS A 137 -8.63 11.71 3.25
CA LYS A 137 -8.68 13.09 2.72
C LYS A 137 -7.33 13.64 2.25
N PHE A 138 -6.24 13.27 2.89
CA PHE A 138 -4.89 13.69 2.55
C PHE A 138 -3.98 12.53 2.11
N GLY A 139 -4.48 11.30 2.11
CA GLY A 139 -3.81 10.15 1.51
C GLY A 139 -3.68 10.32 -0.01
N SER A 140 -2.63 9.82 -0.61
CA SER A 140 -2.36 9.96 -2.05
C SER A 140 -1.70 8.69 -2.60
N TYR A 141 -2.21 7.55 -2.20
CA TYR A 141 -1.72 6.26 -2.67
C TYR A 141 -2.35 5.92 -4.02
N GLY A 142 -1.57 5.36 -4.90
CA GLY A 142 -2.01 4.89 -6.21
C GLY A 142 -1.95 3.38 -6.31
N THR A 143 -2.46 2.86 -7.40
CA THR A 143 -2.46 1.43 -7.70
C THR A 143 -1.08 0.86 -8.06
N GLY A 144 -0.05 1.70 -8.10
CA GLY A 144 1.29 1.33 -8.58
C GLY A 144 1.40 1.22 -10.10
N ILE A 145 0.32 1.47 -10.83
CA ILE A 145 0.31 1.45 -12.29
C ILE A 145 0.49 2.90 -12.79
N SER A 146 1.71 3.24 -13.23
CA SER A 146 2.08 4.60 -13.64
C SER A 146 1.19 5.21 -14.72
N ALA A 147 0.59 4.38 -15.57
CA ALA A 147 -0.28 4.82 -16.65
C ALA A 147 -1.65 5.35 -16.17
N LEU A 148 -2.04 5.07 -14.93
CA LEU A 148 -3.34 5.43 -14.37
C LEU A 148 -3.28 6.64 -13.44
N GLY A 149 -2.12 7.29 -13.36
CA GLY A 149 -1.88 8.48 -12.55
C GLY A 149 -1.52 8.18 -11.10
N SER A 150 -1.03 9.19 -10.41
CA SER A 150 -0.86 9.17 -8.96
C SER A 150 -2.24 9.21 -8.31
N GLY A 151 -2.40 8.53 -7.20
CA GLY A 151 -3.60 8.62 -6.38
C GLY A 151 -3.96 10.08 -6.12
N THR A 152 -5.25 10.38 -6.13
CA THR A 152 -5.76 11.69 -5.75
C THR A 152 -6.25 11.61 -4.31
N THR A 153 -6.08 12.70 -3.58
CA THR A 153 -6.53 12.79 -2.20
C THR A 153 -8.04 12.67 -2.09
N ASN A 154 -8.51 12.01 -1.03
CA ASN A 154 -9.93 11.81 -0.73
C ASN A 154 -10.69 11.14 -1.88
N ASN A 155 -10.05 10.19 -2.54
CA ASN A 155 -10.63 9.49 -3.69
C ASN A 155 -10.46 7.98 -3.58
N GLN A 156 -11.53 7.32 -3.90
CA GLN A 156 -11.53 5.90 -4.23
C GLN A 156 -11.11 5.74 -5.70
N VAL A 157 -10.18 4.84 -5.95
CA VAL A 157 -9.75 4.46 -7.30
C VAL A 157 -10.10 2.99 -7.50
N GLU A 158 -10.94 2.72 -8.49
CA GLU A 158 -11.35 1.37 -8.87
C GLU A 158 -10.83 1.02 -10.25
N ILE A 159 -10.27 -0.17 -10.40
CA ILE A 159 -9.70 -0.63 -11.67
C ILE A 159 -10.08 -2.08 -11.90
N VAL A 160 -10.56 -2.36 -13.09
CA VAL A 160 -10.62 -3.74 -13.63
C VAL A 160 -9.47 -3.88 -14.62
N GLN A 161 -8.58 -4.80 -14.30
CA GLN A 161 -7.40 -5.06 -15.13
C GLN A 161 -7.52 -6.42 -15.81
N PHE A 162 -7.14 -6.45 -17.09
CA PHE A 162 -6.89 -7.66 -17.86
C PHE A 162 -5.40 -7.71 -18.17
N GLY A 163 -4.75 -8.83 -17.91
CA GLY A 163 -3.32 -8.95 -18.10
C GLY A 163 -2.88 -10.30 -18.68
N ILE A 164 -1.75 -10.25 -19.35
CA ILE A 164 -0.97 -11.42 -19.74
C ILE A 164 0.39 -11.26 -19.08
N LEU A 165 0.75 -12.20 -18.24
CA LEU A 165 2.06 -12.26 -17.60
C LEU A 165 2.89 -13.35 -18.29
N THR A 166 4.09 -13.01 -18.71
CA THR A 166 5.11 -13.95 -19.18
C THR A 166 6.25 -13.97 -18.16
N MET A 167 6.62 -15.15 -17.67
CA MET A 167 7.66 -15.37 -16.68
C MET A 167 8.92 -15.94 -17.30
#